data_1850706c3ffc05bc2956fbb233d07b0f
#
_entry.id   1850706c3ffc05bc2956fbb233d07b0f
#
_cell.length_a   1.000
_cell.length_b   1.000
_cell.length_c   1.000
_cell.angle_alpha   90.00
_cell.angle_beta   90.00
_cell.angle_gamma   90.00
#
_symmetry.space_group_name_H-M   'P 1'
#
loop_
_entity.id
_entity.type
_entity.pdbx_description
1 polymer ?
#
loop_
_entity_poly.entity_id
_entity_poly.type
_entity_poly.pdbx_seq_one_letter_code
_entity_poly.pdbx_strand_id
1 'polypeptide(L)'
;MATDIRHVYRGTFIHSTQQTALEILEDSILGVDTEGKIAFIEKGEELDNLFHTFGFRPSDVTQLAEHEFFMPGMVDTHIHASQYSYSGTSMDLPLLQWLVIYTFPMEARFKDLDFANRVYTLVVKRTLKNGTTTACYFATIHTDASLLLGQIANDFGQRALVGKVCMDKNSAVKHYKETSHESQEETCRFIAELLNKKYPLVKPVVTPRFALSCTGALLGQLGAIAKNNNLHIQSHISENVEEVKLVMETFPESKSYTDVYYKCNLLTNKTVMAHGCHLTDEELALFRETGASLSHCPNSNISLCSGMLNVRNALNHKVKVGLGTDVAGGYSASMLDAVRSALETSKVLTIQDPDQKTLTFEEVFRLATLGGSQALALDDQIGNFEIGKDFDAIRVNVAAPDGPIDLIQSGGPKYNLEKFLNCGDDRNIVEVFVAGRRVVPFPEHQQ
;
A
#
# COMPACT_ATOMS: atom_id res chain seq x y z
N MET A 1 27.79 -1.22 -22.53
CA MET A 1 27.85 -2.63 -22.08
C MET A 1 26.48 -3.22 -22.43
N ALA A 2 26.44 -4.44 -22.98
CA ALA A 2 25.15 -5.10 -23.23
C ALA A 2 24.43 -5.33 -21.86
N THR A 3 23.15 -5.03 -21.79
CA THR A 3 22.36 -5.30 -20.59
C THR A 3 22.07 -6.80 -20.53
N ASP A 4 22.54 -7.48 -19.50
CA ASP A 4 22.31 -8.90 -19.33
C ASP A 4 20.85 -9.14 -18.90
N ILE A 5 20.11 -9.93 -19.69
CA ILE A 5 18.70 -10.23 -19.46
C ILE A 5 18.55 -11.49 -18.60
N ARG A 6 17.76 -11.38 -17.55
CA ARG A 6 17.46 -12.47 -16.61
C ARG A 6 16.19 -13.21 -16.94
N HIS A 7 15.13 -12.49 -17.34
CA HIS A 7 13.84 -13.06 -17.67
C HIS A 7 13.28 -12.40 -18.92
N VAL A 8 12.65 -13.19 -19.78
CA VAL A 8 11.91 -12.69 -20.94
C VAL A 8 10.53 -13.36 -20.93
N TYR A 9 9.49 -12.56 -21.02
CA TYR A 9 8.11 -12.99 -21.07
C TYR A 9 7.46 -12.53 -22.36
N ARG A 10 6.66 -13.39 -22.99
CA ARG A 10 5.82 -13.01 -24.13
C ARG A 10 4.36 -13.30 -23.80
N GLY A 11 3.47 -12.34 -24.03
CA GLY A 11 2.02 -12.50 -23.81
C GLY A 11 1.34 -11.17 -23.58
N THR A 12 0.39 -11.14 -22.64
CA THR A 12 -0.40 -9.96 -22.30
C THR A 12 0.12 -9.30 -21.05
N PHE A 13 0.33 -7.97 -21.13
CA PHE A 13 0.68 -7.12 -20.00
C PHE A 13 -0.39 -6.04 -19.85
N ILE A 14 -0.86 -5.84 -18.62
CA ILE A 14 -1.94 -4.89 -18.32
C ILE A 14 -1.44 -3.93 -17.26
N HIS A 15 -1.43 -2.63 -17.54
CA HIS A 15 -0.98 -1.62 -16.58
C HIS A 15 -1.72 -0.29 -16.75
N SER A 16 -1.38 0.69 -15.92
CA SER A 16 -1.79 2.09 -16.06
C SER A 16 -0.63 2.94 -16.53
N THR A 17 -0.93 4.02 -17.25
CA THR A 17 0.09 5.02 -17.62
C THR A 17 -0.23 6.36 -16.95
N GLN A 18 0.62 7.37 -17.15
CA GLN A 18 0.32 8.72 -16.68
C GLN A 18 -0.95 9.29 -17.34
N GLN A 19 -1.27 8.85 -18.58
CA GLN A 19 -2.37 9.37 -19.39
C GLN A 19 -3.64 8.52 -19.29
N THR A 20 -3.50 7.20 -19.08
CA THR A 20 -4.63 6.26 -19.14
C THR A 20 -4.73 5.43 -17.87
N ALA A 21 -5.96 5.20 -17.41
CA ALA A 21 -6.22 4.35 -16.25
C ALA A 21 -5.93 2.87 -16.55
N LEU A 22 -6.07 2.46 -17.81
CA LEU A 22 -5.81 1.09 -18.25
C LEU A 22 -5.19 1.09 -19.65
N GLU A 23 -4.06 0.41 -19.81
CA GLU A 23 -3.43 0.06 -21.07
C GLU A 23 -3.21 -1.45 -21.12
N ILE A 24 -3.53 -2.06 -22.26
CA ILE A 24 -3.39 -3.50 -22.50
C ILE A 24 -2.41 -3.70 -23.63
N LEU A 25 -1.30 -4.36 -23.35
CA LEU A 25 -0.26 -4.70 -24.30
C LEU A 25 -0.39 -6.19 -24.65
N GLU A 26 -1.15 -6.48 -25.73
CA GLU A 26 -1.33 -7.84 -26.23
C GLU A 26 -0.17 -8.25 -27.13
N ASP A 27 0.16 -9.55 -27.16
CA ASP A 27 1.31 -10.13 -27.86
C ASP A 27 2.56 -9.27 -27.76
N SER A 28 2.92 -8.93 -26.55
CA SER A 28 4.09 -8.10 -26.26
C SER A 28 5.18 -8.93 -25.58
N ILE A 29 6.41 -8.44 -25.67
CA ILE A 29 7.59 -9.07 -25.09
C ILE A 29 8.18 -8.11 -24.08
N LEU A 30 8.39 -8.56 -22.86
CA LEU A 30 9.02 -7.80 -21.78
C LEU A 30 10.28 -8.53 -21.30
N GLY A 31 11.40 -7.80 -21.26
CA GLY A 31 12.65 -8.29 -20.73
C GLY A 31 12.98 -7.62 -19.39
N VAL A 32 13.46 -8.44 -18.45
CA VAL A 32 13.93 -8.01 -17.14
C VAL A 32 15.41 -8.29 -17.03
N ASP A 33 16.21 -7.30 -16.66
CA ASP A 33 17.64 -7.42 -16.52
C ASP A 33 18.07 -8.11 -15.21
N THR A 34 19.37 -8.30 -15.04
CA THR A 34 19.95 -8.91 -13.83
C THR A 34 19.83 -8.06 -12.58
N GLU A 35 19.56 -6.76 -12.71
CA GLU A 35 19.28 -5.84 -11.60
C GLU A 35 17.78 -5.83 -11.22
N GLY A 36 16.94 -6.54 -11.98
CA GLY A 36 15.52 -6.65 -11.75
C GLY A 36 14.68 -5.53 -12.35
N LYS A 37 15.27 -4.77 -13.28
CA LYS A 37 14.60 -3.67 -13.98
C LYS A 37 14.05 -4.11 -15.32
N ILE A 38 13.00 -3.44 -15.75
CA ILE A 38 12.44 -3.61 -17.11
C ILE A 38 13.43 -3.01 -18.12
N ALA A 39 14.05 -3.88 -18.89
CA ALA A 39 15.04 -3.49 -19.90
C ALA A 39 14.39 -3.08 -21.22
N PHE A 40 13.32 -3.76 -21.60
CA PHE A 40 12.53 -3.46 -22.78
C PHE A 40 11.09 -3.96 -22.64
N ILE A 41 10.18 -3.36 -23.40
CA ILE A 41 8.85 -3.85 -23.67
C ILE A 41 8.48 -3.50 -25.10
N GLU A 42 8.23 -4.52 -25.94
CA GLU A 42 8.05 -4.38 -27.39
C GLU A 42 6.95 -5.33 -27.89
N LYS A 43 6.53 -5.15 -29.14
CA LYS A 43 5.58 -6.05 -29.79
C LYS A 43 6.19 -7.41 -30.11
N GLY A 44 5.35 -8.47 -30.17
CA GLY A 44 5.79 -9.84 -30.43
C GLY A 44 6.54 -10.04 -31.74
N GLU A 45 6.30 -9.20 -32.75
CA GLU A 45 7.00 -9.20 -34.04
C GLU A 45 8.48 -8.78 -33.94
N GLU A 46 8.85 -8.05 -32.87
CA GLU A 46 10.23 -7.59 -32.65
C GLU A 46 11.14 -8.67 -32.01
N LEU A 47 10.66 -9.86 -31.78
CA LEU A 47 11.38 -10.92 -31.05
C LEU A 47 12.76 -11.20 -31.62
N ASP A 48 12.89 -11.31 -32.95
CA ASP A 48 14.18 -11.60 -33.61
C ASP A 48 15.18 -10.46 -33.44
N ASN A 49 14.72 -9.21 -33.51
CA ASN A 49 15.56 -8.04 -33.27
C ASN A 49 16.04 -7.98 -31.82
N LEU A 50 15.19 -8.35 -30.86
CA LEU A 50 15.51 -8.38 -29.44
C LEU A 50 16.55 -9.45 -29.11
N PHE A 51 16.50 -10.64 -29.77
CA PHE A 51 17.54 -11.67 -29.60
C PHE A 51 18.92 -11.13 -30.02
N HIS A 52 19.00 -10.42 -31.14
CA HIS A 52 20.25 -9.84 -31.61
C HIS A 52 20.76 -8.69 -30.71
N THR A 53 19.84 -7.90 -30.18
CA THR A 53 20.17 -6.72 -29.40
C THR A 53 20.62 -7.07 -27.98
N PHE A 54 19.92 -8.02 -27.33
CA PHE A 54 20.11 -8.34 -25.91
C PHE A 54 20.77 -9.70 -25.65
N GLY A 55 20.97 -10.53 -26.68
CA GLY A 55 21.77 -11.75 -26.61
C GLY A 55 21.13 -12.92 -25.86
N PHE A 56 19.82 -12.89 -25.55
CA PHE A 56 19.10 -14.02 -24.99
C PHE A 56 18.70 -15.03 -26.09
N ARG A 57 18.32 -16.25 -25.73
CA ARG A 57 17.94 -17.31 -26.67
C ARG A 57 16.42 -17.47 -26.77
N PRO A 58 15.89 -17.99 -27.88
CA PRO A 58 14.47 -18.32 -27.99
C PRO A 58 13.93 -19.20 -26.86
N SER A 59 14.77 -20.13 -26.38
CA SER A 59 14.43 -21.02 -25.25
C SER A 59 14.30 -20.30 -23.90
N ASP A 60 14.79 -19.09 -23.78
CA ASP A 60 14.76 -18.30 -22.56
C ASP A 60 13.46 -17.49 -22.42
N VAL A 61 12.62 -17.47 -23.49
CA VAL A 61 11.32 -16.79 -23.50
C VAL A 61 10.25 -17.64 -22.87
N THR A 62 9.66 -17.13 -21.80
CA THR A 62 8.48 -17.72 -21.16
C THR A 62 7.22 -17.22 -21.86
N GLN A 63 6.51 -18.14 -22.56
CA GLN A 63 5.25 -17.83 -23.20
C GLN A 63 4.11 -17.90 -22.17
N LEU A 64 3.31 -16.83 -22.04
CA LEU A 64 2.10 -16.84 -21.24
C LEU A 64 0.98 -17.59 -21.99
N ALA A 65 0.14 -18.30 -21.22
CA ALA A 65 -1.06 -18.91 -21.77
C ALA A 65 -2.15 -17.87 -22.07
N GLU A 66 -3.18 -18.25 -22.84
CA GLU A 66 -4.29 -17.37 -23.24
C GLU A 66 -5.02 -16.70 -22.07
N HIS A 67 -5.11 -17.40 -20.93
CA HIS A 67 -5.80 -16.93 -19.72
C HIS A 67 -4.86 -16.31 -18.68
N GLU A 68 -3.62 -16.07 -19.07
CA GLU A 68 -2.59 -15.47 -18.22
C GLU A 68 -2.24 -14.07 -18.69
N PHE A 69 -1.95 -13.23 -17.72
CA PHE A 69 -1.40 -11.89 -17.96
C PHE A 69 -0.50 -11.47 -16.79
N PHE A 70 0.39 -10.53 -17.07
CA PHE A 70 1.07 -9.77 -16.03
C PHE A 70 0.35 -8.45 -15.78
N MET A 71 0.30 -8.07 -14.51
CA MET A 71 -0.04 -6.72 -14.06
C MET A 71 0.98 -6.25 -13.02
N PRO A 72 1.11 -4.92 -12.78
CA PRO A 72 1.97 -4.44 -11.72
C PRO A 72 1.56 -5.01 -10.38
N GLY A 73 2.53 -5.22 -9.50
CA GLY A 73 2.26 -5.58 -8.13
C GLY A 73 1.38 -4.55 -7.44
N MET A 74 0.48 -5.00 -6.61
CA MET A 74 -0.42 -4.12 -5.88
C MET A 74 0.33 -3.41 -4.74
N VAL A 75 -0.04 -2.15 -4.51
CA VAL A 75 0.56 -1.26 -3.51
C VAL A 75 -0.44 -1.01 -2.40
N ASP A 76 -0.20 -1.57 -1.22
CA ASP A 76 -0.97 -1.30 -0.01
C ASP A 76 -0.40 -0.05 0.69
N THR A 77 -1.11 1.07 0.56
CA THR A 77 -0.64 2.36 1.06
C THR A 77 -0.88 2.57 2.55
N HIS A 78 -1.59 1.64 3.22
CA HIS A 78 -1.87 1.70 4.65
C HIS A 78 -2.28 0.34 5.21
N ILE A 79 -1.47 -0.22 6.10
CA ILE A 79 -1.74 -1.49 6.78
C ILE A 79 -1.04 -1.52 8.16
N HIS A 80 -1.74 -2.01 9.20
CA HIS A 80 -1.18 -2.25 10.52
C HIS A 80 -0.73 -3.70 10.67
N ALA A 81 0.57 -3.95 10.52
CA ALA A 81 1.13 -5.31 10.60
C ALA A 81 0.83 -6.01 11.93
N SER A 82 0.84 -5.25 13.03
CA SER A 82 0.57 -5.75 14.39
C SER A 82 -0.86 -6.21 14.60
N GLN A 83 -1.81 -5.59 13.91
CA GLN A 83 -3.25 -5.87 14.07
C GLN A 83 -3.68 -7.13 13.31
N TYR A 84 -2.84 -7.66 12.43
CA TYR A 84 -3.14 -8.91 11.71
C TYR A 84 -3.47 -10.08 12.66
N SER A 85 -2.95 -10.06 13.90
CA SER A 85 -3.18 -11.09 14.90
C SER A 85 -4.65 -11.30 15.29
N TYR A 86 -5.52 -10.30 15.07
CA TYR A 86 -6.96 -10.38 15.37
C TYR A 86 -7.85 -9.94 14.20
N SER A 87 -7.29 -9.89 12.99
CA SER A 87 -8.02 -9.53 11.78
C SER A 87 -9.28 -10.38 11.60
N GLY A 88 -10.38 -9.74 11.23
CA GLY A 88 -11.68 -10.39 11.05
C GLY A 88 -12.45 -10.69 12.35
N THR A 89 -12.00 -10.14 13.48
CA THR A 89 -12.70 -10.25 14.77
C THR A 89 -12.96 -8.88 15.38
N SER A 90 -13.93 -8.82 16.32
CA SER A 90 -14.14 -7.63 17.16
C SER A 90 -14.51 -6.36 16.38
N MET A 91 -15.31 -6.49 15.33
CA MET A 91 -15.68 -5.40 14.42
C MET A 91 -17.01 -4.73 14.76
N ASP A 92 -17.58 -5.05 15.93
CA ASP A 92 -18.92 -4.56 16.35
C ASP A 92 -18.86 -3.22 17.09
N LEU A 93 -17.68 -2.60 17.21
CA LEU A 93 -17.48 -1.40 18.01
C LEU A 93 -17.10 -0.19 17.13
N PRO A 94 -17.55 1.02 17.51
CA PRO A 94 -17.06 2.25 16.90
C PRO A 94 -15.55 2.43 17.13
N LEU A 95 -14.87 3.13 16.21
CA LEU A 95 -13.41 3.31 16.15
C LEU A 95 -12.76 3.55 17.52
N LEU A 96 -13.16 4.59 18.25
CA LEU A 96 -12.48 4.98 19.50
C LEU A 96 -12.62 3.92 20.61
N GLN A 97 -13.73 3.20 20.68
CA GLN A 97 -13.92 2.08 21.61
C GLN A 97 -13.11 0.86 21.18
N TRP A 98 -13.09 0.57 19.87
CA TRP A 98 -12.34 -0.53 19.28
C TRP A 98 -10.83 -0.38 19.54
N LEU A 99 -10.29 0.84 19.39
CA LEU A 99 -8.89 1.14 19.71
C LEU A 99 -8.52 0.79 21.16
N VAL A 100 -9.39 1.17 22.12
CA VAL A 100 -9.14 0.99 23.54
C VAL A 100 -9.25 -0.47 23.98
N ILE A 101 -10.26 -1.17 23.47
CA ILE A 101 -10.62 -2.52 23.95
C ILE A 101 -9.75 -3.60 23.29
N TYR A 102 -9.46 -3.45 22.00
CA TYR A 102 -8.75 -4.47 21.22
C TYR A 102 -7.36 -4.03 20.75
N THR A 103 -7.26 -2.88 20.11
CA THR A 103 -6.05 -2.47 19.40
C THR A 103 -4.86 -2.21 20.34
N PHE A 104 -5.01 -1.28 21.29
CA PHE A 104 -3.90 -0.92 22.16
C PHE A 104 -3.43 -2.05 23.06
N PRO A 105 -4.32 -2.88 23.67
CA PRO A 105 -3.88 -4.05 24.42
C PRO A 105 -3.13 -5.08 23.56
N MET A 106 -3.55 -5.28 22.31
CA MET A 106 -2.89 -6.23 21.42
C MET A 106 -1.54 -5.70 20.95
N GLU A 107 -1.45 -4.44 20.55
CA GLU A 107 -0.20 -3.82 20.13
C GLU A 107 0.84 -3.78 21.26
N ALA A 108 0.42 -3.61 22.51
CA ALA A 108 1.31 -3.66 23.68
C ALA A 108 2.05 -4.99 23.83
N ARG A 109 1.50 -6.11 23.30
CA ARG A 109 2.13 -7.43 23.33
C ARG A 109 3.36 -7.55 22.43
N PHE A 110 3.54 -6.65 21.47
CA PHE A 110 4.68 -6.67 20.55
C PHE A 110 6.02 -6.28 21.20
N LYS A 111 6.02 -6.00 22.50
CA LYS A 111 7.23 -5.98 23.31
C LYS A 111 7.88 -7.37 23.36
N ASP A 112 7.09 -8.44 23.27
CA ASP A 112 7.54 -9.81 23.10
C ASP A 112 7.92 -10.04 21.63
N LEU A 113 9.23 -10.18 21.36
CA LEU A 113 9.78 -10.33 20.01
C LEU A 113 9.41 -11.66 19.37
N ASP A 114 9.20 -12.74 20.15
CA ASP A 114 8.75 -14.03 19.61
C ASP A 114 7.31 -13.92 19.10
N PHE A 115 6.45 -13.22 19.84
CA PHE A 115 5.11 -12.91 19.39
C PHE A 115 5.13 -12.02 18.14
N ALA A 116 5.92 -10.95 18.15
CA ALA A 116 6.09 -10.05 17.02
C ALA A 116 6.57 -10.80 15.77
N ASN A 117 7.59 -11.66 15.91
CA ASN A 117 8.13 -12.45 14.81
C ASN A 117 7.06 -13.36 14.16
N ARG A 118 6.26 -14.05 14.97
CA ARG A 118 5.18 -14.91 14.45
C ARG A 118 4.15 -14.12 13.65
N VAL A 119 3.66 -13.00 14.21
CA VAL A 119 2.61 -12.20 13.55
C VAL A 119 3.15 -11.52 12.29
N TYR A 120 4.32 -10.90 12.36
CA TYR A 120 4.92 -10.18 11.23
C TYR A 120 5.29 -11.13 10.08
N THR A 121 5.79 -12.33 10.38
CA THR A 121 6.04 -13.35 9.37
C THR A 121 4.75 -13.73 8.64
N LEU A 122 3.65 -13.93 9.37
CA LEU A 122 2.37 -14.31 8.79
C LEU A 122 1.79 -13.20 7.91
N VAL A 123 1.81 -11.93 8.34
CA VAL A 123 1.23 -10.82 7.55
C VAL A 123 2.05 -10.55 6.29
N VAL A 124 3.38 -10.56 6.37
CA VAL A 124 4.25 -10.35 5.19
C VAL A 124 4.04 -11.48 4.16
N LYS A 125 4.01 -12.73 4.61
CA LYS A 125 3.68 -13.87 3.73
C LYS A 125 2.30 -13.74 3.11
N ARG A 126 1.29 -13.35 3.90
CA ARG A 126 -0.09 -13.23 3.43
C ARG A 126 -0.23 -12.12 2.39
N THR A 127 0.33 -10.95 2.63
CA THR A 127 0.25 -9.83 1.70
C THR A 127 0.98 -10.14 0.39
N LEU A 128 2.18 -10.73 0.44
CA LEU A 128 2.89 -11.19 -0.76
C LEU A 128 2.07 -12.22 -1.55
N LYS A 129 1.50 -13.22 -0.88
CA LYS A 129 0.66 -14.24 -1.54
C LYS A 129 -0.59 -13.63 -2.19
N ASN A 130 -1.12 -12.55 -1.62
CA ASN A 130 -2.21 -11.77 -2.17
C ASN A 130 -1.77 -10.76 -3.27
N GLY A 131 -0.50 -10.79 -3.70
CA GLY A 131 0.01 -9.93 -4.78
C GLY A 131 0.39 -8.51 -4.35
N THR A 132 0.47 -8.23 -3.04
CA THR A 132 0.95 -6.95 -2.52
C THR A 132 2.47 -6.93 -2.53
N THR A 133 3.06 -6.31 -3.53
CA THR A 133 4.52 -6.21 -3.68
C THR A 133 5.12 -5.09 -2.84
N THR A 134 4.34 -4.04 -2.57
CA THR A 134 4.73 -2.89 -1.76
C THR A 134 3.70 -2.64 -0.67
N ALA A 135 4.15 -2.49 0.59
CA ALA A 135 3.30 -2.19 1.73
C ALA A 135 3.85 -1.05 2.58
N CYS A 136 2.97 -0.14 3.02
CA CYS A 136 3.29 0.92 3.97
C CYS A 136 2.78 0.51 5.36
N TYR A 137 3.68 -0.07 6.16
CA TYR A 137 3.36 -0.70 7.43
C TYR A 137 3.41 0.25 8.62
N PHE A 138 2.32 0.29 9.37
CA PHE A 138 2.36 0.65 10.79
C PHE A 138 2.83 -0.56 11.59
N ALA A 139 3.88 -0.40 12.40
CA ALA A 139 4.31 -1.39 13.39
C ALA A 139 3.67 -1.07 14.75
N THR A 140 4.47 -0.88 15.80
CA THR A 140 4.04 -0.49 17.15
C THR A 140 4.99 0.56 17.73
N ILE A 141 4.76 1.00 18.98
CA ILE A 141 5.71 1.89 19.67
C ILE A 141 7.04 1.17 20.00
N HIS A 142 7.11 -0.15 19.93
CA HIS A 142 8.29 -0.95 20.28
C HIS A 142 9.30 -0.94 19.13
N THR A 143 10.42 -0.27 19.33
CA THR A 143 11.46 -0.06 18.31
C THR A 143 12.03 -1.37 17.79
N ASP A 144 12.39 -2.30 18.69
CA ASP A 144 13.00 -3.58 18.28
C ASP A 144 12.04 -4.45 17.47
N ALA A 145 10.75 -4.46 17.82
CA ALA A 145 9.72 -5.14 17.04
C ALA A 145 9.52 -4.46 15.66
N SER A 146 9.62 -3.14 15.60
CA SER A 146 9.52 -2.41 14.33
C SER A 146 10.72 -2.68 13.41
N LEU A 147 11.92 -2.78 13.95
CA LEU A 147 13.13 -3.22 13.23
C LEU A 147 13.00 -4.66 12.73
N LEU A 148 12.43 -5.55 13.56
CA LEU A 148 12.15 -6.94 13.18
C LEU A 148 11.19 -7.04 12.01
N LEU A 149 10.14 -6.21 11.95
CA LEU A 149 9.24 -6.15 10.78
C LEU A 149 10.02 -5.77 9.50
N GLY A 150 10.91 -4.79 9.60
CA GLY A 150 11.78 -4.40 8.47
C GLY A 150 12.68 -5.54 8.00
N GLN A 151 13.26 -6.31 8.93
CA GLN A 151 14.05 -7.50 8.62
C GLN A 151 13.20 -8.57 7.92
N ILE A 152 12.04 -8.89 8.45
CA ILE A 152 11.13 -9.91 7.88
C ILE A 152 10.71 -9.51 6.46
N ALA A 153 10.32 -8.25 6.23
CA ALA A 153 9.97 -7.77 4.90
C ALA A 153 11.15 -7.94 3.91
N ASN A 154 12.38 -7.59 4.34
CA ASN A 154 13.59 -7.79 3.54
C ASN A 154 13.84 -9.27 3.23
N ASP A 155 13.73 -10.16 4.22
CA ASP A 155 14.04 -11.58 4.09
C ASP A 155 13.07 -12.28 3.13
N PHE A 156 11.78 -11.89 3.16
CA PHE A 156 10.79 -12.35 2.17
C PHE A 156 10.87 -11.61 0.83
N GLY A 157 11.65 -10.54 0.74
CA GLY A 157 11.83 -9.76 -0.49
C GLY A 157 10.65 -8.85 -0.82
N GLN A 158 9.86 -8.42 0.17
CA GLN A 158 8.80 -7.44 -0.02
C GLN A 158 9.36 -6.02 0.04
N ARG A 159 8.91 -5.14 -0.85
CA ARG A 159 9.14 -3.71 -0.73
C ARG A 159 8.28 -3.16 0.40
N ALA A 160 8.89 -2.42 1.34
CA ALA A 160 8.17 -1.92 2.49
C ALA A 160 8.65 -0.53 2.94
N LEU A 161 7.69 0.32 3.27
CA LEU A 161 7.88 1.45 4.16
C LEU A 161 7.47 1.01 5.55
N VAL A 162 8.38 1.02 6.51
CA VAL A 162 8.11 0.53 7.88
C VAL A 162 8.16 1.68 8.85
N GLY A 163 7.09 1.84 9.64
CA GLY A 163 6.96 2.90 10.62
C GLY A 163 6.87 2.41 12.05
N LYS A 164 7.84 2.82 12.90
CA LYS A 164 7.65 2.79 14.35
C LYS A 164 6.60 3.81 14.72
N VAL A 165 5.53 3.36 15.38
CA VAL A 165 4.45 4.25 15.84
C VAL A 165 4.95 5.19 16.93
N CYS A 166 4.61 6.48 16.78
CA CYS A 166 4.91 7.52 17.75
C CYS A 166 3.62 7.95 18.45
N MET A 167 3.62 7.85 19.79
CA MET A 167 2.42 8.10 20.59
C MET A 167 2.80 8.46 22.05
N ASP A 168 2.62 9.73 22.43
CA ASP A 168 2.88 10.21 23.79
C ASP A 168 1.60 10.47 24.60
N LYS A 169 0.43 10.29 24.00
CA LYS A 169 -0.88 10.36 24.65
C LYS A 169 -1.61 9.02 24.54
N ASN A 170 -1.95 8.42 25.66
CA ASN A 170 -2.88 7.30 25.76
C ASN A 170 -3.44 7.25 27.19
N SER A 171 -4.68 7.68 27.38
CA SER A 171 -5.34 7.68 28.67
C SER A 171 -5.91 6.30 29.05
N ALA A 172 -6.23 5.49 28.02
CA ALA A 172 -6.92 4.22 28.18
C ALA A 172 -5.98 3.08 28.56
N VAL A 173 -4.82 2.99 27.90
CA VAL A 173 -3.79 1.96 28.17
C VAL A 173 -2.50 2.66 28.56
N LYS A 174 -2.38 2.99 29.85
CA LYS A 174 -1.31 3.85 30.39
C LYS A 174 0.12 3.36 30.12
N HIS A 175 0.31 2.05 29.99
CA HIS A 175 1.60 1.43 29.73
C HIS A 175 1.92 1.30 28.22
N TYR A 176 0.98 1.64 27.34
CA TYR A 176 1.18 1.64 25.88
C TYR A 176 1.24 3.09 25.36
N LYS A 177 2.27 3.78 25.74
CA LYS A 177 2.67 5.12 25.27
C LYS A 177 4.12 5.38 25.66
N GLU A 178 4.72 6.35 25.01
CA GLU A 178 6.03 6.90 25.31
C GLU A 178 5.88 8.30 25.95
N THR A 179 6.94 8.84 26.50
CA THR A 179 7.05 10.29 26.66
C THR A 179 7.42 10.92 25.31
N SER A 180 7.18 12.21 25.13
CA SER A 180 7.58 12.91 23.90
C SER A 180 9.08 12.77 23.60
N HIS A 181 9.92 12.81 24.63
CA HIS A 181 11.36 12.65 24.52
C HIS A 181 11.75 11.22 24.12
N GLU A 182 11.21 10.19 24.79
CA GLU A 182 11.43 8.78 24.43
C GLU A 182 10.99 8.50 23.00
N SER A 183 9.82 9.01 22.59
CA SER A 183 9.31 8.81 21.22
C SER A 183 10.25 9.42 20.19
N GLN A 184 10.79 10.60 20.47
CA GLN A 184 11.77 11.25 19.58
C GLN A 184 13.08 10.45 19.50
N GLU A 185 13.67 10.07 20.64
CA GLU A 185 14.93 9.31 20.68
C GLU A 185 14.79 7.95 20.01
N GLU A 186 13.73 7.21 20.33
CA GLU A 186 13.47 5.88 19.76
C GLU A 186 13.13 5.95 18.28
N THR A 187 12.50 7.01 17.80
CA THR A 187 12.30 7.24 16.37
C THR A 187 13.62 7.49 15.65
N CYS A 188 14.49 8.31 16.21
CA CYS A 188 15.84 8.53 15.66
C CYS A 188 16.66 7.22 15.65
N ARG A 189 16.61 6.43 16.74
CA ARG A 189 17.25 5.11 16.81
C ARG A 189 16.73 4.17 15.73
N PHE A 190 15.41 4.04 15.63
CA PHE A 190 14.75 3.21 14.60
C PHE A 190 15.23 3.57 13.20
N ILE A 191 15.19 4.86 12.84
CA ILE A 191 15.60 5.36 11.52
C ILE A 191 17.07 5.01 11.27
N ALA A 192 17.97 5.33 12.21
CA ALA A 192 19.40 5.10 12.06
C ALA A 192 19.72 3.61 11.91
N GLU A 193 19.16 2.76 12.75
CA GLU A 193 19.41 1.31 12.71
C GLU A 193 18.85 0.68 11.44
N LEU A 194 17.62 1.05 11.00
CA LEU A 194 17.04 0.49 9.79
C LEU A 194 17.82 0.91 8.53
N LEU A 195 18.25 2.17 8.45
CA LEU A 195 19.09 2.65 7.33
C LEU A 195 20.46 1.98 7.32
N ASN A 196 21.06 1.72 8.48
CA ASN A 196 22.34 1.03 8.60
C ASN A 196 22.30 -0.44 8.14
N LYS A 197 21.12 -1.07 8.13
CA LYS A 197 20.95 -2.42 7.54
C LYS A 197 21.12 -2.43 6.02
N LYS A 198 20.98 -1.29 5.35
CA LYS A 198 21.11 -1.14 3.88
C LYS A 198 20.21 -2.10 3.10
N TYR A 199 19.04 -2.39 3.61
CA TYR A 199 18.05 -3.19 2.91
C TYR A 199 17.60 -2.47 1.62
N PRO A 200 17.70 -3.12 0.45
CA PRO A 200 17.44 -2.44 -0.82
C PRO A 200 15.98 -2.02 -0.99
N LEU A 201 15.05 -2.78 -0.39
CA LEU A 201 13.60 -2.62 -0.59
C LEU A 201 12.88 -2.04 0.64
N VAL A 202 13.57 -1.88 1.78
CA VAL A 202 12.94 -1.46 3.03
C VAL A 202 13.45 -0.10 3.47
N LYS A 203 12.51 0.83 3.73
CA LYS A 203 12.81 2.20 4.15
C LYS A 203 12.01 2.57 5.40
N PRO A 204 12.56 3.40 6.30
CA PRO A 204 11.80 3.93 7.43
C PRO A 204 10.79 4.99 6.96
N VAL A 205 9.65 5.05 7.65
CA VAL A 205 8.65 6.10 7.50
C VAL A 205 8.29 6.68 8.86
N VAL A 206 8.27 8.01 8.98
CA VAL A 206 7.91 8.71 10.22
C VAL A 206 6.41 8.56 10.44
N THR A 207 6.02 8.04 11.62
CA THR A 207 4.67 7.53 11.86
C THR A 207 4.07 8.07 13.15
N PRO A 208 3.67 9.37 13.22
CA PRO A 208 2.72 9.79 14.24
C PRO A 208 1.43 8.97 14.07
N ARG A 209 0.94 8.32 15.14
CA ARG A 209 -0.22 7.44 14.99
C ARG A 209 -1.42 8.22 14.43
N PHE A 210 -1.83 9.26 15.14
CA PHE A 210 -2.81 10.28 14.69
C PHE A 210 -2.79 11.45 15.67
N ALA A 211 -3.46 12.55 15.36
CA ALA A 211 -3.33 13.79 16.14
C ALA A 211 -3.72 13.62 17.63
N LEU A 212 -4.76 12.83 17.95
CA LEU A 212 -5.20 12.63 19.35
C LEU A 212 -4.20 11.84 20.20
N SER A 213 -3.35 11.03 19.58
CA SER A 213 -2.33 10.23 20.26
C SER A 213 -1.00 10.94 20.45
N CYS A 214 -0.88 12.17 19.93
CA CYS A 214 0.35 12.96 19.97
C CYS A 214 0.11 14.35 20.57
N THR A 215 1.10 14.85 21.33
CA THR A 215 1.15 16.28 21.67
C THR A 215 1.61 17.09 20.46
N GLY A 216 1.26 18.37 20.40
CA GLY A 216 1.79 19.29 19.39
C GLY A 216 3.31 19.36 19.38
N ALA A 217 3.95 19.23 20.56
CA ALA A 217 5.40 19.16 20.68
C ALA A 217 5.97 17.93 19.94
N LEU A 218 5.39 16.74 20.17
CA LEU A 218 5.82 15.52 19.46
C LEU A 218 5.59 15.63 17.95
N LEU A 219 4.41 16.09 17.50
CA LEU A 219 4.14 16.28 16.09
C LEU A 219 5.19 17.20 15.42
N GLY A 220 5.54 18.32 16.06
CA GLY A 220 6.57 19.22 15.56
C GLY A 220 7.96 18.58 15.47
N GLN A 221 8.35 17.80 16.50
CA GLN A 221 9.60 17.05 16.51
C GLN A 221 9.66 16.02 15.38
N LEU A 222 8.57 15.27 15.15
CA LEU A 222 8.48 14.27 14.08
C LEU A 222 8.55 14.91 12.69
N GLY A 223 7.90 16.06 12.49
CA GLY A 223 8.02 16.84 11.26
C GLY A 223 9.46 17.30 10.98
N ALA A 224 10.16 17.76 12.02
CA ALA A 224 11.58 18.11 11.92
C ALA A 224 12.46 16.90 11.56
N ILE A 225 12.24 15.74 12.20
CA ILE A 225 12.96 14.49 11.88
C ILE A 225 12.75 14.10 10.42
N ALA A 226 11.49 14.10 9.96
CA ALA A 226 11.16 13.73 8.57
C ALA A 226 11.82 14.67 7.56
N LYS A 227 11.76 15.99 7.81
CA LYS A 227 12.36 17.02 6.95
C LYS A 227 13.88 16.89 6.88
N ASN A 228 14.54 16.78 8.04
CA ASN A 228 16.00 16.73 8.11
C ASN A 228 16.60 15.48 7.46
N ASN A 229 15.88 14.39 7.43
CA ASN A 229 16.30 13.10 6.85
C ASN A 229 15.61 12.79 5.51
N ASN A 230 14.80 13.71 4.97
CA ASN A 230 14.06 13.54 3.71
C ASN A 230 13.23 12.25 3.65
N LEU A 231 12.55 11.92 4.77
CA LEU A 231 11.80 10.69 4.96
C LEU A 231 10.34 10.81 4.52
N HIS A 232 9.74 9.67 4.26
CA HIS A 232 8.29 9.51 4.11
C HIS A 232 7.60 9.73 5.47
N ILE A 233 6.33 10.11 5.40
CA ILE A 233 5.45 10.32 6.56
C ILE A 233 4.15 9.58 6.32
N GLN A 234 3.62 8.92 7.35
CA GLN A 234 2.28 8.34 7.34
C GLN A 234 1.56 8.65 8.65
N SER A 235 0.24 8.81 8.57
CA SER A 235 -0.64 8.98 9.71
C SER A 235 -2.10 8.73 9.32
N HIS A 236 -3.04 8.99 10.24
CA HIS A 236 -4.49 8.94 9.99
C HIS A 236 -5.04 10.36 10.01
N ILE A 237 -6.09 10.61 9.23
CA ILE A 237 -6.75 11.90 9.18
C ILE A 237 -8.24 11.78 8.90
N SER A 238 -9.05 12.49 9.66
CA SER A 238 -10.48 12.69 9.41
C SER A 238 -11.22 11.39 9.07
N GLU A 239 -10.93 10.33 9.83
CA GLU A 239 -11.53 9.02 9.64
C GLU A 239 -12.98 9.03 10.12
N ASN A 240 -13.22 9.56 11.34
CA ASN A 240 -14.50 9.52 12.03
C ASN A 240 -14.91 10.93 12.50
N VAL A 241 -16.22 11.25 12.47
CA VAL A 241 -16.73 12.57 12.86
C VAL A 241 -16.40 12.93 14.31
N GLU A 242 -16.51 11.97 15.24
CA GLU A 242 -16.18 12.22 16.65
C GLU A 242 -14.67 12.45 16.83
N GLU A 243 -13.84 11.74 16.07
CA GLU A 243 -12.40 11.97 16.04
C GLU A 243 -12.08 13.41 15.59
N VAL A 244 -12.67 13.86 14.46
CA VAL A 244 -12.47 15.23 13.95
C VAL A 244 -12.84 16.27 15.00
N LYS A 245 -13.98 16.11 15.67
CA LYS A 245 -14.44 17.00 16.72
C LYS A 245 -13.45 17.08 17.88
N LEU A 246 -13.00 15.91 18.38
CA LEU A 246 -12.02 15.84 19.47
C LEU A 246 -10.67 16.44 19.10
N VAL A 247 -10.23 16.32 17.83
CA VAL A 247 -9.01 16.96 17.35
C VAL A 247 -9.15 18.48 17.38
N MET A 248 -10.28 19.02 16.92
CA MET A 248 -10.50 20.48 16.95
C MET A 248 -10.60 21.02 18.38
N GLU A 249 -11.15 20.25 19.31
CA GLU A 249 -11.14 20.60 20.74
C GLU A 249 -9.73 20.57 21.34
N THR A 250 -8.89 19.63 20.88
CA THR A 250 -7.51 19.42 21.39
C THR A 250 -6.52 20.46 20.82
N PHE A 251 -6.75 20.93 19.59
CA PHE A 251 -5.90 21.88 18.86
C PHE A 251 -6.70 23.13 18.44
N PRO A 252 -7.22 23.92 19.38
CA PRO A 252 -8.14 25.02 19.09
C PRO A 252 -7.51 26.16 18.27
N GLU A 253 -6.18 26.22 18.19
CA GLU A 253 -5.44 27.16 17.36
C GLU A 253 -5.36 26.76 15.89
N SER A 254 -5.78 25.57 15.52
CA SER A 254 -5.77 25.06 14.14
C SER A 254 -7.12 25.30 13.47
N LYS A 255 -7.07 25.59 12.17
CA LYS A 255 -8.28 25.88 11.38
C LYS A 255 -9.05 24.62 10.98
N SER A 256 -8.33 23.50 10.85
CA SER A 256 -8.88 22.19 10.49
C SER A 256 -7.96 21.09 11.00
N TYR A 257 -8.38 19.83 10.89
CA TYR A 257 -7.54 18.69 11.22
C TYR A 257 -6.27 18.68 10.34
N THR A 258 -6.41 18.96 9.06
CA THR A 258 -5.28 19.07 8.11
C THR A 258 -4.29 20.17 8.52
N ASP A 259 -4.78 21.30 9.04
CA ASP A 259 -3.95 22.41 9.51
C ASP A 259 -3.06 22.02 10.71
N VAL A 260 -3.51 21.08 11.56
CA VAL A 260 -2.68 20.52 12.65
C VAL A 260 -1.40 19.91 12.10
N TYR A 261 -1.52 19.04 11.09
CA TYR A 261 -0.35 18.41 10.46
C TYR A 261 0.47 19.38 9.63
N TYR A 262 -0.18 20.30 8.93
CA TYR A 262 0.50 21.31 8.11
C TYR A 262 1.43 22.19 8.93
N LYS A 263 0.95 22.71 10.08
CA LYS A 263 1.75 23.54 11.02
C LYS A 263 2.94 22.79 11.59
N CYS A 264 2.85 21.47 11.69
CA CYS A 264 3.93 20.60 12.18
C CYS A 264 4.89 20.11 11.08
N ASN A 265 4.79 20.61 9.83
CA ASN A 265 5.57 20.15 8.67
C ASN A 265 5.41 18.64 8.38
N LEU A 266 4.23 18.08 8.64
CA LEU A 266 3.90 16.67 8.41
C LEU A 266 3.12 16.45 7.10
N LEU A 267 2.81 17.51 6.34
CA LEU A 267 2.25 17.43 4.99
C LEU A 267 3.31 17.79 3.96
N THR A 268 3.77 16.80 3.22
CA THR A 268 4.79 16.94 2.15
C THR A 268 4.41 16.06 0.97
N ASN A 269 5.16 16.16 -0.13
CA ASN A 269 4.98 15.27 -1.28
C ASN A 269 5.35 13.79 -1.01
N LYS A 270 5.87 13.48 0.18
CA LYS A 270 6.17 12.12 0.68
C LYS A 270 5.25 11.70 1.83
N THR A 271 4.15 12.43 2.03
CA THR A 271 3.18 12.12 3.07
C THR A 271 2.00 11.36 2.50
N VAL A 272 1.61 10.27 3.17
CA VAL A 272 0.35 9.56 2.94
C VAL A 272 -0.48 9.59 4.22
N MET A 273 -1.73 10.04 4.11
CA MET A 273 -2.70 10.08 5.20
C MET A 273 -3.84 9.10 4.94
N ALA A 274 -4.10 8.21 5.90
CA ALA A 274 -5.17 7.24 5.78
C ALA A 274 -6.55 7.86 6.03
N HIS A 275 -7.55 7.33 5.37
CA HIS A 275 -8.99 7.62 5.45
C HIS A 275 -9.43 8.91 4.76
N GLY A 276 -9.42 10.04 5.44
CA GLY A 276 -9.87 11.33 4.87
C GLY A 276 -11.37 11.40 4.58
N CYS A 277 -12.21 10.61 5.28
CA CYS A 277 -13.65 10.51 5.02
C CYS A 277 -14.39 11.84 5.15
N HIS A 278 -13.91 12.74 6.01
CA HIS A 278 -14.57 14.00 6.38
C HIS A 278 -13.75 15.25 6.02
N LEU A 279 -12.86 15.14 5.03
CA LEU A 279 -12.09 16.30 4.52
C LEU A 279 -13.01 17.26 3.74
N THR A 280 -12.80 18.55 3.96
CA THR A 280 -13.44 19.61 3.18
C THR A 280 -12.67 19.89 1.89
N ASP A 281 -13.27 20.65 0.96
CA ASP A 281 -12.63 21.05 -0.28
C ASP A 281 -11.39 21.93 -0.04
N GLU A 282 -11.41 22.78 1.01
CA GLU A 282 -10.26 23.57 1.43
C GLU A 282 -9.11 22.70 1.93
N GLU A 283 -9.42 21.63 2.66
CA GLU A 283 -8.41 20.65 3.11
C GLU A 283 -7.85 19.88 1.93
N LEU A 284 -8.67 19.45 0.98
CA LEU A 284 -8.21 18.81 -0.27
C LEU A 284 -7.32 19.74 -1.09
N ALA A 285 -7.63 21.05 -1.14
CA ALA A 285 -6.76 22.03 -1.77
C ALA A 285 -5.38 22.09 -1.10
N LEU A 286 -5.32 22.03 0.23
CA LEU A 286 -4.05 21.99 0.98
C LEU A 286 -3.25 20.70 0.72
N PHE A 287 -3.92 19.55 0.59
CA PHE A 287 -3.27 18.30 0.14
C PHE A 287 -2.63 18.46 -1.23
N ARG A 288 -3.34 19.03 -2.19
CA ARG A 288 -2.80 19.31 -3.54
C ARG A 288 -1.58 20.23 -3.46
N GLU A 289 -1.65 21.32 -2.70
CA GLU A 289 -0.58 22.33 -2.61
C GLU A 289 0.70 21.77 -1.99
N THR A 290 0.56 20.90 -0.98
CA THR A 290 1.70 20.26 -0.31
C THR A 290 2.20 19.02 -1.06
N GLY A 291 1.40 18.51 -1.99
CA GLY A 291 1.67 17.25 -2.70
C GLY A 291 1.43 16.01 -1.85
N ALA A 292 0.84 16.15 -0.66
CA ALA A 292 0.45 15.02 0.18
C ALA A 292 -0.63 14.17 -0.48
N SER A 293 -0.76 12.93 -0.05
CA SER A 293 -1.62 11.92 -0.64
C SER A 293 -2.57 11.30 0.38
N LEU A 294 -3.62 10.66 -0.12
CA LEU A 294 -4.58 9.90 0.67
C LEU A 294 -4.44 8.40 0.42
N SER A 295 -4.56 7.62 1.49
CA SER A 295 -4.81 6.19 1.42
C SER A 295 -6.29 5.93 1.66
N HIS A 296 -7.00 5.50 0.63
CA HIS A 296 -8.41 5.11 0.74
C HIS A 296 -8.50 3.70 1.29
N CYS A 297 -9.10 3.56 2.48
CA CYS A 297 -9.26 2.31 3.20
C CYS A 297 -10.76 1.92 3.32
N PRO A 298 -11.44 1.63 2.19
CA PRO A 298 -12.90 1.57 2.15
C PRO A 298 -13.49 0.47 3.03
N ASN A 299 -12.80 -0.67 3.13
CA ASN A 299 -13.24 -1.79 3.95
C ASN A 299 -13.30 -1.41 5.43
N SER A 300 -12.22 -0.81 5.95
CA SER A 300 -12.15 -0.33 7.33
C SER A 300 -13.16 0.78 7.61
N ASN A 301 -13.25 1.76 6.72
CA ASN A 301 -14.16 2.91 6.86
C ASN A 301 -15.61 2.46 7.07
N ILE A 302 -16.05 1.43 6.33
CA ILE A 302 -17.40 0.86 6.44
C ILE A 302 -17.50 -0.04 7.66
N SER A 303 -16.53 -0.90 7.90
CA SER A 303 -16.54 -1.86 9.01
C SER A 303 -16.63 -1.20 10.38
N LEU A 304 -15.95 -0.07 10.56
CA LEU A 304 -15.96 0.71 11.79
C LEU A 304 -16.99 1.84 11.80
N CYS A 305 -17.88 1.90 10.79
CA CYS A 305 -18.85 2.97 10.61
C CYS A 305 -18.23 4.38 10.67
N SER A 306 -17.02 4.54 10.18
CA SER A 306 -16.26 5.79 10.24
C SER A 306 -16.77 6.84 9.24
N GLY A 307 -17.07 6.41 8.01
CA GLY A 307 -17.53 7.27 6.94
C GLY A 307 -17.23 6.71 5.55
N MET A 308 -17.37 7.53 4.53
CA MET A 308 -17.05 7.18 3.14
C MET A 308 -16.23 8.30 2.50
N LEU A 309 -15.02 8.00 2.07
CA LEU A 309 -14.23 8.97 1.30
C LEU A 309 -14.81 9.10 -0.12
N ASN A 310 -15.13 10.33 -0.52
CA ASN A 310 -15.45 10.65 -1.90
C ASN A 310 -14.15 10.75 -2.74
N VAL A 311 -13.69 9.59 -3.22
CA VAL A 311 -12.46 9.51 -4.03
C VAL A 311 -12.57 10.34 -5.32
N ARG A 312 -13.75 10.39 -5.94
CA ARG A 312 -13.99 11.22 -7.14
C ARG A 312 -13.71 12.70 -6.85
N ASN A 313 -14.17 13.20 -5.71
CA ASN A 313 -13.91 14.57 -5.29
C ASN A 313 -12.42 14.83 -5.05
N ALA A 314 -11.74 13.92 -4.35
CA ALA A 314 -10.30 14.02 -4.12
C ALA A 314 -9.50 14.07 -5.45
N LEU A 315 -9.85 13.19 -6.42
CA LEU A 315 -9.23 13.17 -7.74
C LEU A 315 -9.51 14.46 -8.55
N ASN A 316 -10.72 15.02 -8.44
CA ASN A 316 -11.06 16.31 -9.07
C ASN A 316 -10.21 17.45 -8.51
N HIS A 317 -9.89 17.42 -7.22
CA HIS A 317 -8.96 18.36 -6.56
C HIS A 317 -7.48 18.06 -6.87
N LYS A 318 -7.18 17.05 -7.69
CA LYS A 318 -5.81 16.62 -8.05
C LYS A 318 -5.01 16.11 -6.86
N VAL A 319 -5.67 15.57 -5.85
CA VAL A 319 -5.02 14.84 -4.76
C VAL A 319 -4.65 13.46 -5.23
N LYS A 320 -3.44 13.01 -4.92
CA LYS A 320 -3.00 11.64 -5.17
C LYS A 320 -3.70 10.69 -4.21
N VAL A 321 -4.24 9.60 -4.73
CA VAL A 321 -4.96 8.59 -3.94
C VAL A 321 -4.43 7.20 -4.26
N GLY A 322 -4.10 6.44 -3.23
CA GLY A 322 -3.87 5.00 -3.29
C GLY A 322 -4.92 4.24 -2.49
N LEU A 323 -4.90 2.92 -2.57
CA LEU A 323 -5.74 2.05 -1.74
C LEU A 323 -4.94 1.49 -0.57
N GLY A 324 -5.60 1.28 0.57
CA GLY A 324 -5.06 0.61 1.73
C GLY A 324 -6.01 -0.47 2.26
N THR A 325 -5.45 -1.54 2.79
CA THR A 325 -6.24 -2.60 3.45
C THR A 325 -6.68 -2.21 4.85
N ASP A 326 -5.84 -1.43 5.53
CA ASP A 326 -6.02 -1.03 6.93
C ASP A 326 -6.38 -2.22 7.84
N VAL A 327 -5.62 -3.31 7.73
CA VAL A 327 -5.75 -4.44 8.68
C VAL A 327 -5.44 -3.94 10.10
N ALA A 328 -6.27 -4.18 11.14
CA ALA A 328 -7.48 -4.99 11.15
C ALA A 328 -8.78 -4.16 11.23
N GLY A 329 -8.74 -2.84 11.08
CA GLY A 329 -9.95 -2.06 10.83
C GLY A 329 -10.64 -2.53 9.55
N GLY A 330 -9.85 -2.84 8.51
CA GLY A 330 -10.25 -3.70 7.40
C GLY A 330 -10.04 -5.18 7.74
N TYR A 331 -11.05 -6.03 7.52
CA TYR A 331 -10.99 -7.45 7.86
C TYR A 331 -10.10 -8.29 6.94
N SER A 332 -9.70 -7.76 5.79
CA SER A 332 -8.97 -8.50 4.76
C SER A 332 -7.59 -7.90 4.47
N ALA A 333 -6.58 -8.77 4.38
CA ALA A 333 -5.24 -8.41 3.95
C ALA A 333 -5.06 -8.52 2.42
N SER A 334 -6.16 -8.55 1.66
CA SER A 334 -6.14 -8.63 0.20
C SER A 334 -6.47 -7.27 -0.42
N MET A 335 -5.58 -6.78 -1.28
CA MET A 335 -5.83 -5.59 -2.08
C MET A 335 -7.00 -5.76 -3.07
N LEU A 336 -7.35 -6.99 -3.45
CA LEU A 336 -8.56 -7.26 -4.25
C LEU A 336 -9.83 -6.88 -3.48
N ASP A 337 -9.87 -7.11 -2.17
CA ASP A 337 -10.99 -6.67 -1.35
C ASP A 337 -11.03 -5.15 -1.19
N ALA A 338 -9.88 -4.49 -1.09
CA ALA A 338 -9.82 -3.02 -1.13
C ALA A 338 -10.34 -2.47 -2.46
N VAL A 339 -10.01 -3.11 -3.60
CA VAL A 339 -10.54 -2.77 -4.93
C VAL A 339 -12.06 -2.89 -4.98
N ARG A 340 -12.62 -4.02 -4.53
CA ARG A 340 -14.07 -4.26 -4.50
C ARG A 340 -14.79 -3.26 -3.60
N SER A 341 -14.29 -3.07 -2.40
CA SER A 341 -14.87 -2.11 -1.44
C SER A 341 -14.79 -0.67 -1.93
N ALA A 342 -13.74 -0.29 -2.68
CA ALA A 342 -13.64 1.04 -3.30
C ALA A 342 -14.70 1.23 -4.40
N LEU A 343 -14.94 0.21 -5.23
CA LEU A 343 -16.01 0.23 -6.25
C LEU A 343 -17.39 0.31 -5.60
N GLU A 344 -17.64 -0.48 -4.56
CA GLU A 344 -18.89 -0.49 -3.82
C GLU A 344 -19.15 0.86 -3.14
N THR A 345 -18.16 1.41 -2.42
CA THR A 345 -18.25 2.72 -1.78
C THR A 345 -18.59 3.81 -2.79
N SER A 346 -17.92 3.82 -3.94
CA SER A 346 -18.19 4.80 -5.00
C SER A 346 -19.62 4.67 -5.54
N LYS A 347 -20.12 3.45 -5.71
CA LYS A 347 -21.53 3.21 -6.14
C LYS A 347 -22.53 3.64 -5.07
N VAL A 348 -22.25 3.38 -3.79
CA VAL A 348 -23.13 3.82 -2.69
C VAL A 348 -23.22 5.35 -2.67
N LEU A 349 -22.10 6.06 -2.81
CA LEU A 349 -22.10 7.52 -2.89
C LEU A 349 -22.93 8.04 -4.08
N THR A 350 -22.85 7.39 -5.25
CA THR A 350 -23.67 7.76 -6.42
C THR A 350 -25.16 7.44 -6.19
N ILE A 351 -25.51 6.37 -5.44
CA ILE A 351 -26.90 6.08 -5.08
C ILE A 351 -27.47 7.15 -4.14
N GLN A 352 -26.64 7.67 -3.23
CA GLN A 352 -27.05 8.75 -2.31
C GLN A 352 -27.13 10.11 -3.01
N ASP A 353 -26.24 10.36 -3.97
CA ASP A 353 -26.19 11.60 -4.75
C ASP A 353 -25.92 11.26 -6.23
N PRO A 354 -26.99 11.19 -7.07
CA PRO A 354 -26.88 10.83 -8.49
C PRO A 354 -26.02 11.77 -9.36
N ASP A 355 -25.71 12.96 -8.90
CA ASP A 355 -24.82 13.89 -9.60
C ASP A 355 -23.34 13.49 -9.45
N GLN A 356 -23.03 12.61 -8.51
CA GLN A 356 -21.69 12.08 -8.34
C GLN A 356 -21.38 10.98 -9.37
N LYS A 357 -20.22 11.12 -10.02
CA LYS A 357 -19.73 10.15 -10.99
C LYS A 357 -19.02 9.00 -10.31
N THR A 358 -19.51 7.77 -10.50
CA THR A 358 -18.89 6.53 -10.01
C THR A 358 -17.47 6.35 -10.54
N LEU A 359 -16.63 5.67 -9.76
CA LEU A 359 -15.35 5.18 -10.24
C LEU A 359 -15.54 3.95 -11.15
N THR A 360 -14.75 3.86 -12.21
CA THR A 360 -14.68 2.66 -13.04
C THR A 360 -13.69 1.64 -12.45
N PHE A 361 -13.79 0.37 -12.86
CA PHE A 361 -12.82 -0.64 -12.41
C PHE A 361 -11.39 -0.34 -12.87
N GLU A 362 -11.24 0.31 -14.04
CA GLU A 362 -9.95 0.75 -14.57
C GLU A 362 -9.31 1.83 -13.67
N GLU A 363 -10.11 2.79 -13.22
CA GLU A 363 -9.65 3.81 -12.28
C GLU A 363 -9.23 3.18 -10.94
N VAL A 364 -10.01 2.22 -10.41
CA VAL A 364 -9.68 1.57 -9.14
C VAL A 364 -8.48 0.62 -9.29
N PHE A 365 -8.32 -0.05 -10.43
CA PHE A 365 -7.10 -0.78 -10.79
C PHE A 365 -5.86 0.14 -10.73
N ARG A 366 -5.98 1.35 -11.31
CA ARG A 366 -4.94 2.37 -11.21
C ARG A 366 -4.63 2.75 -9.76
N LEU A 367 -5.66 2.95 -8.91
CA LEU A 367 -5.45 3.29 -7.50
C LEU A 367 -4.68 2.19 -6.75
N ALA A 368 -4.91 0.92 -7.09
CA ALA A 368 -4.24 -0.23 -6.49
C ALA A 368 -2.80 -0.45 -6.97
N THR A 369 -2.39 0.18 -8.06
CA THR A 369 -1.08 0.01 -8.72
C THR A 369 -0.33 1.34 -8.84
N LEU A 370 -0.38 2.02 -9.98
CA LEU A 370 0.32 3.29 -10.22
C LEU A 370 -0.12 4.40 -9.26
N GLY A 371 -1.41 4.51 -8.95
CA GLY A 371 -1.93 5.47 -7.97
C GLY A 371 -1.36 5.25 -6.57
N GLY A 372 -1.25 3.99 -6.14
CA GLY A 372 -0.62 3.61 -4.87
C GLY A 372 0.87 3.98 -4.84
N SER A 373 1.61 3.73 -5.92
CA SER A 373 3.02 4.12 -6.01
C SER A 373 3.19 5.65 -6.00
N GLN A 374 2.30 6.39 -6.68
CA GLN A 374 2.26 7.86 -6.64
C GLN A 374 1.95 8.40 -5.24
N ALA A 375 1.02 7.74 -4.53
CA ALA A 375 0.68 8.11 -3.16
C ALA A 375 1.86 7.93 -2.18
N LEU A 376 2.70 6.92 -2.42
CA LEU A 376 3.91 6.66 -1.64
C LEU A 376 5.16 7.35 -2.20
N ALA A 377 5.06 8.19 -3.24
CA ALA A 377 6.20 8.81 -3.92
C ALA A 377 7.28 7.79 -4.35
N LEU A 378 6.83 6.69 -4.96
CA LEU A 378 7.65 5.59 -5.50
C LEU A 378 7.37 5.35 -6.99
N ASP A 379 6.64 6.23 -7.66
CA ASP A 379 6.19 6.06 -9.04
C ASP A 379 7.30 6.23 -10.09
N ASP A 380 8.46 6.71 -9.67
CA ASP A 380 9.71 6.65 -10.44
C ASP A 380 10.35 5.25 -10.46
N GLN A 381 9.96 4.37 -9.52
CA GLN A 381 10.55 3.04 -9.34
C GLN A 381 9.59 1.91 -9.71
N ILE A 382 8.30 2.04 -9.39
CA ILE A 382 7.29 0.97 -9.50
C ILE A 382 5.92 1.51 -9.93
N GLY A 383 4.95 0.60 -10.06
CA GLY A 383 3.52 0.89 -10.22
C GLY A 383 2.99 0.69 -11.64
N ASN A 384 3.86 0.60 -12.63
CA ASN A 384 3.51 0.25 -14.01
C ASN A 384 4.72 -0.34 -14.77
N PHE A 385 4.50 -0.75 -16.01
CA PHE A 385 5.55 -1.32 -16.86
C PHE A 385 6.15 -0.22 -17.76
N GLU A 386 7.16 0.46 -17.25
CA GLU A 386 7.98 1.42 -17.99
C GLU A 386 9.45 0.99 -17.92
N ILE A 387 10.19 1.19 -19.01
CA ILE A 387 11.62 0.85 -19.11
C ILE A 387 12.39 1.59 -18.00
N GLY A 388 13.24 0.85 -17.30
CA GLY A 388 14.07 1.35 -16.20
C GLY A 388 13.42 1.25 -14.81
N LYS A 389 12.13 1.00 -14.71
CA LYS A 389 11.45 0.69 -13.43
C LYS A 389 11.75 -0.74 -12.97
N ASP A 390 11.62 -0.96 -11.69
CA ASP A 390 11.73 -2.29 -11.11
C ASP A 390 10.55 -3.17 -11.57
N PHE A 391 10.84 -4.42 -11.91
CA PHE A 391 9.79 -5.39 -12.25
C PHE A 391 9.13 -5.90 -10.98
N ASP A 392 8.24 -5.07 -10.42
CA ASP A 392 7.29 -5.43 -9.37
C ASP A 392 5.98 -5.84 -10.08
N ALA A 393 5.70 -7.14 -10.16
CA ALA A 393 4.64 -7.68 -10.99
C ALA A 393 3.99 -8.91 -10.37
N ILE A 394 2.73 -9.13 -10.73
CA ILE A 394 2.03 -10.40 -10.48
C ILE A 394 1.63 -11.05 -11.80
N ARG A 395 1.87 -12.36 -11.91
CA ARG A 395 1.33 -13.20 -12.97
C ARG A 395 0.00 -13.78 -12.52
N VAL A 396 -1.03 -13.45 -13.23
CA VAL A 396 -2.40 -13.89 -12.97
C VAL A 396 -2.79 -14.96 -13.97
N ASN A 397 -3.44 -16.02 -13.48
CA ASN A 397 -4.12 -17.02 -14.31
C ASN A 397 -5.60 -17.09 -13.91
N VAL A 398 -6.50 -16.57 -14.74
CA VAL A 398 -7.93 -16.59 -14.42
C VAL A 398 -8.55 -17.98 -14.56
N ALA A 399 -7.87 -18.89 -15.27
CA ALA A 399 -8.23 -20.31 -15.39
C ALA A 399 -7.43 -21.21 -14.43
N ALA A 400 -6.88 -20.65 -13.34
CA ALA A 400 -6.12 -21.43 -12.37
C ALA A 400 -6.95 -22.60 -11.86
N PRO A 401 -6.38 -23.84 -11.82
CA PRO A 401 -7.04 -24.98 -11.16
C PRO A 401 -7.38 -24.58 -9.72
N ASP A 402 -8.50 -24.99 -9.20
CA ASP A 402 -8.98 -24.66 -7.86
C ASP A 402 -9.23 -23.16 -7.60
N GLY A 403 -9.12 -22.30 -8.60
CA GLY A 403 -9.49 -20.88 -8.51
C GLY A 403 -11.00 -20.67 -8.44
N PRO A 404 -11.45 -19.51 -7.96
CA PRO A 404 -12.88 -19.21 -7.81
C PRO A 404 -13.55 -18.73 -9.10
N ILE A 405 -12.83 -18.66 -10.21
CA ILE A 405 -13.33 -18.10 -11.48
C ILE A 405 -13.70 -19.22 -12.44
N ASP A 406 -14.99 -19.26 -12.84
CA ASP A 406 -15.47 -20.11 -13.93
C ASP A 406 -15.45 -19.33 -15.26
N LEU A 407 -14.67 -19.82 -16.22
CA LEU A 407 -14.63 -19.26 -17.58
C LEU A 407 -15.59 -20.03 -18.48
N ILE A 408 -16.77 -19.45 -18.72
CA ILE A 408 -17.79 -20.03 -19.59
C ILE A 408 -17.60 -19.57 -21.04
N GLN A 409 -17.02 -18.39 -21.22
CA GLN A 409 -16.75 -17.78 -22.52
C GLN A 409 -15.41 -17.04 -22.52
N SER A 410 -14.78 -16.92 -23.67
CA SER A 410 -13.62 -16.05 -23.85
C SER A 410 -14.09 -14.61 -24.06
N GLY A 411 -13.47 -13.66 -23.33
CA GLY A 411 -13.80 -12.22 -23.42
C GLY A 411 -12.59 -11.33 -23.68
N GLY A 412 -11.41 -11.94 -23.87
CA GLY A 412 -10.15 -11.22 -24.06
C GLY A 412 -9.55 -10.62 -22.76
N PRO A 413 -8.41 -9.93 -22.86
CA PRO A 413 -7.63 -9.52 -21.70
C PRO A 413 -8.36 -8.58 -20.73
N LYS A 414 -9.15 -7.63 -21.25
CA LYS A 414 -9.94 -6.71 -20.42
C LYS A 414 -10.97 -7.45 -19.56
N TYR A 415 -11.66 -8.43 -20.17
CA TYR A 415 -12.62 -9.29 -19.46
C TYR A 415 -11.92 -10.14 -18.41
N ASN A 416 -10.75 -10.70 -18.72
CA ASN A 416 -9.96 -11.48 -17.79
C ASN A 416 -9.52 -10.65 -16.58
N LEU A 417 -9.06 -9.41 -16.79
CA LEU A 417 -8.73 -8.49 -15.69
C LEU A 417 -9.96 -8.20 -14.82
N GLU A 418 -11.09 -7.85 -15.44
CA GLU A 418 -12.33 -7.54 -14.71
C GLU A 418 -12.83 -8.74 -13.89
N LYS A 419 -12.78 -9.95 -14.47
CA LYS A 419 -13.05 -11.20 -13.75
C LYS A 419 -12.12 -11.40 -12.56
N PHE A 420 -10.82 -11.19 -12.73
CA PHE A 420 -9.84 -11.31 -11.64
C PHE A 420 -10.12 -10.30 -10.52
N LEU A 421 -10.33 -9.03 -10.86
CA LEU A 421 -10.57 -7.99 -9.84
C LEU A 421 -11.86 -8.26 -9.04
N ASN A 422 -12.94 -8.70 -9.70
CA ASN A 422 -14.23 -8.89 -9.04
C ASN A 422 -14.42 -10.27 -8.41
N CYS A 423 -13.87 -11.33 -8.99
CA CYS A 423 -14.13 -12.71 -8.59
C CYS A 423 -12.88 -13.49 -8.16
N GLY A 424 -11.68 -13.00 -8.48
CA GLY A 424 -10.42 -13.70 -8.20
C GLY A 424 -9.99 -13.65 -6.75
N ASP A 425 -9.03 -14.50 -6.41
CA ASP A 425 -8.33 -14.49 -5.12
C ASP A 425 -6.85 -14.90 -5.28
N ASP A 426 -6.18 -15.20 -4.16
CA ASP A 426 -4.77 -15.58 -4.14
C ASP A 426 -4.44 -16.86 -4.94
N ARG A 427 -5.44 -17.71 -5.24
CA ARG A 427 -5.27 -18.92 -6.08
C ARG A 427 -5.08 -18.57 -7.57
N ASN A 428 -5.55 -17.41 -7.99
CA ASN A 428 -5.33 -16.90 -9.34
C ASN A 428 -3.96 -16.22 -9.51
N ILE A 429 -3.27 -15.89 -8.42
CA ILE A 429 -1.94 -15.27 -8.43
C ILE A 429 -0.89 -16.38 -8.44
N VAL A 430 -0.36 -16.69 -9.61
CA VAL A 430 0.55 -17.85 -9.77
C VAL A 430 2.01 -17.52 -9.50
N GLU A 431 2.42 -16.27 -9.74
CA GLU A 431 3.77 -15.77 -9.42
C GLU A 431 3.71 -14.31 -8.98
N VAL A 432 4.58 -13.95 -8.03
CA VAL A 432 4.80 -12.57 -7.60
C VAL A 432 6.28 -12.25 -7.70
N PHE A 433 6.58 -11.09 -8.30
CA PHE A 433 7.92 -10.57 -8.47
C PHE A 433 8.06 -9.22 -7.77
N VAL A 434 9.18 -9.02 -7.08
CA VAL A 434 9.58 -7.75 -6.49
C VAL A 434 11.01 -7.45 -6.92
N ALA A 435 11.23 -6.32 -7.55
CA ALA A 435 12.51 -5.95 -8.16
C ALA A 435 13.11 -7.12 -8.98
N GLY A 436 12.30 -7.72 -9.86
CA GLY A 436 12.69 -8.83 -10.73
C GLY A 436 12.95 -10.16 -10.04
N ARG A 437 12.90 -10.23 -8.71
CA ARG A 437 13.03 -11.48 -7.93
C ARG A 437 11.66 -12.11 -7.75
N ARG A 438 11.50 -13.38 -8.14
CA ARG A 438 10.29 -14.15 -7.82
C ARG A 438 10.25 -14.45 -6.34
N VAL A 439 9.22 -13.94 -5.64
CA VAL A 439 9.01 -14.09 -4.19
C VAL A 439 7.86 -15.04 -3.87
N VAL A 440 6.91 -15.25 -4.79
CA VAL A 440 5.86 -16.28 -4.70
C VAL A 440 5.89 -17.09 -5.99
N PRO A 441 5.81 -18.44 -5.93
CA PRO A 441 5.73 -19.29 -4.72
C PRO A 441 6.96 -19.14 -3.83
N PHE A 442 6.73 -19.21 -2.52
CA PHE A 442 7.84 -19.12 -1.55
C PHE A 442 8.83 -20.26 -1.75
N PRO A 443 10.15 -20.01 -1.61
CA PRO A 443 11.16 -21.06 -1.56
C PRO A 443 10.87 -22.08 -0.43
N GLU A 444 11.28 -23.32 -0.61
CA GLU A 444 11.00 -24.42 0.35
C GLU A 444 11.38 -24.07 1.80
N HIS A 445 12.50 -23.38 2.00
CA HIS A 445 12.96 -22.97 3.33
C HIS A 445 12.14 -21.83 3.97
N GLN A 446 11.21 -21.23 3.24
CA GLN A 446 10.31 -20.16 3.70
C GLN A 446 8.84 -20.59 3.73
N GLN A 447 8.52 -21.83 3.35
CA GLN A 447 7.15 -22.38 3.32
C GLN A 447 6.53 -22.63 4.71
#